data_3326d5418dd0ec5e4c2db13fadf645fa
#
_entry.id   3326d5418dd0ec5e4c2db13fadf645fa
#
_cell.length_a   1.000
_cell.length_b   1.000
_cell.length_c   1.000
_cell.angle_alpha   90.00
_cell.angle_beta   90.00
_cell.angle_gamma   90.00
#
_symmetry.space_group_name_H-M   'P 1'
#
loop_
_entity.id
_entity.type
_entity.pdbx_description
1 polymer ?
#
loop_
_entity_poly.entity_id
_entity_poly.type
_entity_poly.pdbx_seq_one_letter_code
_entity_poly.pdbx_strand_id
1 'polypeptide(L)'
;DGETLTFTRGDQAASGDWYLLCAEDASVRLVSDDAVKIFQLLDGSIYDMAVLPTMPAITEDTLRTAVIASADGERFTIRASDGVRKVGARDVTEKTAPLVEELSRLSVTSCVDYAPAEGAAAVCGLNAPEAILVVTYTGVTGREEALTVTIGLPTGDGGRYVTLNDEPTIYRME
;
A
#
# COMPACT_ATOMS: atom_id res chain seq x y z
N ASP A 1 21.70 -19.12 4.61
CA ASP A 1 20.87 -20.33 4.51
C ASP A 1 19.87 -20.25 5.67
N GLY A 2 18.60 -19.97 5.35
CA GLY A 2 17.53 -19.96 6.35
C GLY A 2 16.96 -21.38 6.50
N GLU A 3 16.93 -21.91 7.71
CA GLU A 3 16.17 -23.12 8.00
C GLU A 3 14.67 -22.76 8.01
N THR A 4 13.86 -23.58 7.38
CA THR A 4 12.40 -23.46 7.42
C THR A 4 11.88 -24.38 8.52
N LEU A 5 11.12 -23.82 9.46
CA LEU A 5 10.40 -24.60 10.47
C LEU A 5 8.92 -24.58 10.13
N THR A 6 8.32 -25.75 10.10
CA THR A 6 6.89 -25.91 9.79
C THR A 6 6.11 -26.31 11.05
N PHE A 7 5.12 -25.49 11.41
CA PHE A 7 4.24 -25.74 12.53
C PHE A 7 2.81 -25.94 12.05
N THR A 8 2.16 -26.99 12.55
CA THR A 8 0.73 -27.24 12.32
C THR A 8 -0.02 -27.07 13.62
N ARG A 9 -1.02 -26.20 13.64
CA ARG A 9 -1.91 -26.01 14.78
C ARG A 9 -2.94 -27.13 14.82
N GLY A 10 -3.01 -27.83 15.95
CA GLY A 10 -4.05 -28.80 16.28
C GLY A 10 -5.22 -28.21 17.07
N ASP A 11 -5.88 -29.04 17.86
CA ASP A 11 -7.00 -28.60 18.67
C ASP A 11 -6.56 -27.84 19.94
N GLN A 12 -7.52 -27.16 20.56
CA GLN A 12 -7.30 -26.46 21.81
C GLN A 12 -7.42 -27.43 22.98
N ALA A 13 -6.49 -27.36 23.92
CA ALA A 13 -6.54 -28.13 25.17
C ALA A 13 -7.60 -27.56 26.14
N ALA A 14 -8.00 -28.33 27.14
CA ALA A 14 -8.95 -27.88 28.15
C ALA A 14 -8.45 -26.69 28.99
N SER A 15 -7.13 -26.43 29.01
CA SER A 15 -6.52 -25.24 29.62
C SER A 15 -6.71 -23.96 28.82
N GLY A 16 -7.17 -24.05 27.57
CA GLY A 16 -7.21 -22.92 26.63
C GLY A 16 -5.95 -22.78 25.77
N ASP A 17 -4.91 -23.57 26.04
CA ASP A 17 -3.70 -23.62 25.24
C ASP A 17 -3.88 -24.44 23.97
N TRP A 18 -2.96 -24.36 23.03
CA TRP A 18 -3.04 -25.04 21.73
C TRP A 18 -1.96 -26.09 21.57
N TYR A 19 -2.31 -27.22 20.93
CA TYR A 19 -1.31 -28.18 20.47
C TYR A 19 -0.68 -27.70 19.16
N LEU A 20 0.65 -27.63 19.13
CA LEU A 20 1.44 -27.36 17.91
C LEU A 20 2.30 -28.59 17.59
N LEU A 21 2.18 -29.09 16.36
CA LEU A 21 3.08 -30.10 15.81
C LEU A 21 4.22 -29.36 15.07
N CYS A 22 5.45 -29.63 15.47
CA CYS A 22 6.64 -29.26 14.72
C CYS A 22 6.96 -30.39 13.73
N ALA A 23 6.95 -30.11 12.44
CA ALA A 23 7.11 -31.14 11.42
C ALA A 23 8.54 -31.71 11.40
N GLU A 24 9.52 -30.91 11.75
CA GLU A 24 10.96 -31.24 11.64
C GLU A 24 11.39 -32.30 12.68
N ASP A 25 10.82 -32.27 13.86
CA ASP A 25 11.16 -33.20 14.94
C ASP A 25 9.97 -34.09 15.37
N ALA A 26 8.82 -33.95 14.69
CA ALA A 26 7.55 -34.59 14.97
C ALA A 26 7.08 -34.41 16.44
N SER A 27 7.54 -33.37 17.12
CA SER A 27 7.14 -33.06 18.49
C SER A 27 5.80 -32.35 18.54
N VAL A 28 4.97 -32.72 19.50
CA VAL A 28 3.74 -31.99 19.84
C VAL A 28 3.99 -31.18 21.10
N ARG A 29 3.77 -29.89 21.02
CA ARG A 29 3.98 -28.96 22.13
C ARG A 29 2.68 -28.25 22.49
N LEU A 30 2.50 -28.03 23.78
CA LEU A 30 1.41 -27.22 24.31
C LEU A 30 1.92 -25.77 24.41
N VAL A 31 1.24 -24.85 23.74
CA VAL A 31 1.61 -23.42 23.69
C VAL A 31 0.42 -22.57 24.09
N SER A 32 0.70 -21.44 24.72
CA SER A 32 -0.35 -20.52 25.14
C SER A 32 -1.11 -19.92 23.96
N ASP A 33 -2.38 -19.57 24.19
CA ASP A 33 -3.21 -18.89 23.20
C ASP A 33 -2.53 -17.61 22.68
N ASP A 34 -1.84 -16.86 23.54
CA ASP A 34 -1.11 -15.65 23.13
C ASP A 34 0.08 -15.95 22.20
N ALA A 35 0.77 -17.08 22.41
CA ALA A 35 1.84 -17.48 21.51
C ALA A 35 1.30 -17.92 20.14
N VAL A 36 0.10 -18.51 20.08
CA VAL A 36 -0.55 -18.91 18.82
C VAL A 36 -1.11 -17.71 18.07
N LYS A 37 -1.51 -16.65 18.75
CA LYS A 37 -1.93 -15.39 18.11
C LYS A 37 -0.86 -14.80 17.19
N ILE A 38 0.43 -15.02 17.49
CA ILE A 38 1.52 -14.61 16.58
C ILE A 38 1.36 -15.26 15.19
N PHE A 39 0.91 -16.52 15.12
CA PHE A 39 0.68 -17.19 13.83
C PHE A 39 -0.64 -16.75 13.15
N GLN A 40 -1.59 -16.21 13.91
CA GLN A 40 -2.82 -15.62 13.37
C GLN A 40 -2.57 -14.22 12.82
N LEU A 41 -1.52 -13.54 13.28
CA LEU A 41 -1.08 -12.24 12.77
C LEU A 41 -0.33 -12.33 11.43
N LEU A 42 -0.14 -13.54 10.88
CA LEU A 42 0.55 -13.77 9.60
C LEU A 42 -0.32 -13.45 8.37
N ASP A 43 -1.51 -12.90 8.54
CA ASP A 43 -2.42 -12.46 7.49
C ASP A 43 -2.34 -10.96 7.28
N GLY A 44 -1.37 -10.31 7.00
CA GLY A 44 -1.34 -8.87 6.70
C GLY A 44 -1.18 -7.96 7.94
N SER A 45 -1.75 -8.31 9.10
CA SER A 45 -1.69 -7.44 10.28
C SER A 45 -0.28 -7.24 10.84
N ILE A 46 0.65 -8.18 10.64
CA ILE A 46 2.07 -7.98 10.96
C ILE A 46 2.68 -6.97 9.98
N TYR A 47 2.27 -7.00 8.71
CA TYR A 47 2.72 -6.05 7.70
C TYR A 47 2.19 -4.64 7.99
N ASP A 48 0.97 -4.50 8.48
CA ASP A 48 0.41 -3.23 8.91
C ASP A 48 1.25 -2.58 10.02
N MET A 49 1.79 -3.39 10.93
CA MET A 49 2.58 -2.89 12.06
C MET A 49 4.06 -2.60 11.72
N ALA A 50 4.62 -3.26 10.72
CA ALA A 50 6.07 -3.26 10.48
C ALA A 50 6.50 -2.69 9.12
N VAL A 51 5.62 -2.61 8.13
CA VAL A 51 6.03 -2.44 6.73
C VAL A 51 5.10 -1.50 5.92
N LEU A 52 4.20 -0.76 6.56
CA LEU A 52 3.45 0.24 5.82
C LEU A 52 4.41 1.27 5.22
N PRO A 53 4.37 1.49 3.91
CA PRO A 53 5.26 2.42 3.27
C PRO A 53 5.01 3.83 3.78
N THR A 54 6.08 4.52 4.15
CA THR A 54 6.01 5.94 4.45
C THR A 54 5.82 6.71 3.16
N MET A 55 4.71 7.40 3.04
CA MET A 55 4.44 8.22 1.85
C MET A 55 5.34 9.46 1.84
N PRO A 56 5.83 9.89 0.66
CA PRO A 56 6.65 11.09 0.55
C PRO A 56 5.85 12.33 0.90
N ALA A 57 6.49 13.30 1.54
CA ALA A 57 5.92 14.63 1.77
C ALA A 57 5.95 15.45 0.46
N ILE A 58 4.89 15.32 -0.35
CA ILE A 58 4.75 16.05 -1.61
C ILE A 58 4.08 17.40 -1.31
N THR A 59 4.83 18.47 -1.43
CA THR A 59 4.37 19.84 -1.16
C THR A 59 4.48 20.70 -2.42
N GLU A 60 4.05 21.95 -2.34
CA GLU A 60 4.20 22.92 -3.45
C GLU A 60 5.66 23.10 -3.89
N ASP A 61 6.61 23.05 -2.94
CA ASP A 61 8.03 23.25 -3.22
C ASP A 61 8.69 22.00 -3.80
N THR A 62 8.22 20.81 -3.39
CA THR A 62 8.82 19.53 -3.79
C THR A 62 8.21 18.98 -5.08
N LEU A 63 6.94 19.27 -5.38
CA LEU A 63 6.26 18.79 -6.58
C LEU A 63 6.97 19.27 -7.86
N ARG A 64 7.17 18.33 -8.81
CA ARG A 64 7.70 18.62 -10.15
C ARG A 64 6.67 18.33 -11.23
N THR A 65 6.11 17.14 -11.22
CA THR A 65 5.01 16.79 -12.11
C THR A 65 3.96 15.96 -11.41
N ALA A 66 2.70 16.08 -11.82
CA ALA A 66 1.65 15.13 -11.48
C ALA A 66 0.95 14.73 -12.79
N VAL A 67 0.90 13.43 -13.05
CA VAL A 67 0.15 12.84 -14.16
C VAL A 67 -0.99 12.05 -13.57
N ILE A 68 -2.20 12.38 -13.94
CA ILE A 68 -3.42 11.67 -13.54
C ILE A 68 -4.03 11.09 -14.81
N ALA A 69 -4.17 9.77 -14.84
CA ALA A 69 -4.86 9.06 -15.91
C ALA A 69 -6.07 8.34 -15.30
N SER A 70 -7.24 8.53 -15.87
CA SER A 70 -8.49 7.90 -15.45
C SER A 70 -8.88 6.72 -16.35
N ALA A 71 -9.79 5.87 -15.89
CA ALA A 71 -10.23 4.66 -16.59
C ALA A 71 -10.87 4.95 -17.96
N ASP A 72 -11.45 6.14 -18.15
CA ASP A 72 -12.05 6.59 -19.42
C ASP A 72 -11.02 7.12 -20.43
N GLY A 73 -9.73 7.05 -20.10
CA GLY A 73 -8.61 7.45 -20.95
C GLY A 73 -8.27 8.94 -20.88
N GLU A 74 -8.94 9.73 -20.05
CA GLU A 74 -8.53 11.10 -19.80
C GLU A 74 -7.17 11.13 -19.10
N ARG A 75 -6.30 12.03 -19.54
CA ARG A 75 -4.96 12.19 -18.96
C ARG A 75 -4.62 13.65 -18.79
N PHE A 76 -4.29 14.01 -17.56
CA PHE A 76 -3.85 15.36 -17.22
C PHE A 76 -2.39 15.34 -16.77
N THR A 77 -1.62 16.30 -17.25
CA THR A 77 -0.23 16.47 -16.80
C THR A 77 -0.06 17.88 -16.27
N ILE A 78 0.18 17.98 -14.98
CA ILE A 78 0.53 19.21 -14.28
C ILE A 78 2.05 19.26 -14.18
N ARG A 79 2.65 20.40 -14.55
CA ARG A 79 4.08 20.67 -14.32
C ARG A 79 4.20 21.81 -13.34
N ALA A 80 5.06 21.62 -12.33
CA ALA A 80 5.35 22.62 -11.30
C ALA A 80 6.79 23.15 -11.45
N SER A 81 6.96 24.46 -11.40
CA SER A 81 8.25 25.13 -11.36
C SER A 81 8.09 26.47 -10.67
N ASP A 82 8.97 26.78 -9.73
CA ASP A 82 9.04 28.06 -9.02
C ASP A 82 7.68 28.49 -8.42
N GLY A 83 6.95 27.53 -7.83
CA GLY A 83 5.63 27.75 -7.23
C GLY A 83 4.47 27.90 -8.21
N VAL A 84 4.74 27.84 -9.53
CA VAL A 84 3.71 27.94 -10.58
C VAL A 84 3.41 26.57 -11.14
N ARG A 85 2.12 26.20 -11.20
CA ARG A 85 1.65 24.95 -11.80
C ARG A 85 0.93 25.20 -13.13
N LYS A 86 1.29 24.43 -14.15
CA LYS A 86 0.77 24.59 -15.51
C LYS A 86 0.25 23.29 -16.09
N VAL A 87 -0.82 23.37 -16.88
CA VAL A 87 -1.26 22.33 -17.82
C VAL A 87 -1.09 22.92 -19.23
N GLY A 88 -0.12 22.38 -19.99
CA GLY A 88 0.33 23.02 -21.20
C GLY A 88 0.89 24.43 -20.93
N ALA A 89 0.35 25.43 -21.58
CA ALA A 89 0.71 26.85 -21.37
C ALA A 89 -0.15 27.56 -20.30
N ARG A 90 -1.20 26.91 -19.80
CA ARG A 90 -2.18 27.53 -18.90
C ARG A 90 -1.73 27.40 -17.46
N ASP A 91 -1.73 28.53 -16.73
CA ASP A 91 -1.55 28.56 -15.29
C ASP A 91 -2.80 27.97 -14.59
N VAL A 92 -2.57 27.00 -13.71
CA VAL A 92 -3.61 26.31 -12.94
C VAL A 92 -3.28 26.28 -11.44
N THR A 93 -2.36 27.11 -11.01
CA THR A 93 -1.81 27.11 -9.63
C THR A 93 -2.91 27.11 -8.57
N GLU A 94 -3.83 28.07 -8.61
CA GLU A 94 -4.93 28.17 -7.64
C GLU A 94 -5.89 26.97 -7.73
N LYS A 95 -6.18 26.53 -8.95
CA LYS A 95 -7.12 25.41 -9.17
C LYS A 95 -6.59 24.06 -8.69
N THR A 96 -5.28 23.92 -8.64
CA THR A 96 -4.61 22.68 -8.22
C THR A 96 -4.08 22.72 -6.78
N ALA A 97 -4.34 23.80 -6.04
CA ALA A 97 -3.98 23.89 -4.63
C ALA A 97 -4.60 22.75 -3.78
N PRO A 98 -5.90 22.41 -3.92
CA PRO A 98 -6.49 21.27 -3.19
C PRO A 98 -5.81 19.93 -3.52
N LEU A 99 -5.42 19.71 -4.78
CA LEU A 99 -4.70 18.49 -5.16
C LEU A 99 -3.35 18.39 -4.43
N VAL A 100 -2.59 19.47 -4.35
CA VAL A 100 -1.30 19.46 -3.63
C VAL A 100 -1.50 19.24 -2.14
N GLU A 101 -2.54 19.81 -1.56
CA GLU A 101 -2.92 19.58 -0.18
C GLU A 101 -3.22 18.08 0.08
N GLU A 102 -4.00 17.43 -0.77
CA GLU A 102 -4.27 15.99 -0.68
C GLU A 102 -3.00 15.15 -0.91
N LEU A 103 -2.15 15.51 -1.88
CA LEU A 103 -0.88 14.83 -2.10
C LEU A 103 0.04 14.88 -0.87
N SER A 104 -0.02 15.96 -0.08
CA SER A 104 0.76 16.10 1.15
C SER A 104 0.23 15.24 2.31
N ARG A 105 -0.99 14.73 2.22
CA ARG A 105 -1.68 13.92 3.23
C ARG A 105 -1.80 12.44 2.84
N LEU A 106 -1.29 12.06 1.67
CA LEU A 106 -1.35 10.67 1.25
C LEU A 106 -0.81 9.74 2.33
N SER A 107 -1.59 8.77 2.71
CA SER A 107 -1.18 7.76 3.70
C SER A 107 -1.76 6.40 3.36
N VAL A 108 -0.94 5.37 3.52
CA VAL A 108 -1.39 3.99 3.51
C VAL A 108 -1.95 3.68 4.89
N THR A 109 -3.17 3.17 4.97
CA THR A 109 -3.84 2.88 6.23
C THR A 109 -3.71 1.44 6.67
N SER A 110 -3.62 0.50 5.72
CA SER A 110 -3.37 -0.92 5.98
C SER A 110 -2.79 -1.65 4.78
N CYS A 111 -2.12 -2.77 5.03
CA CYS A 111 -1.78 -3.76 4.03
C CYS A 111 -2.95 -4.75 3.91
N VAL A 112 -3.53 -4.86 2.72
CA VAL A 112 -4.64 -5.78 2.44
C VAL A 112 -4.10 -7.16 2.09
N ASP A 113 -3.10 -7.21 1.21
CA ASP A 113 -2.45 -8.44 0.79
C ASP A 113 -1.00 -8.15 0.36
N TYR A 114 -0.04 -8.68 1.11
CA TYR A 114 1.39 -8.44 0.87
C TYR A 114 1.98 -9.34 -0.21
N ALA A 115 1.35 -10.47 -0.48
CA ALA A 115 1.79 -11.44 -1.48
C ALA A 115 0.59 -11.97 -2.27
N PRO A 116 -0.09 -11.10 -3.03
CA PRO A 116 -1.36 -11.42 -3.66
C PRO A 116 -1.24 -12.61 -4.60
N ALA A 117 -2.16 -13.56 -4.44
CA ALA A 117 -2.31 -14.67 -5.35
C ALA A 117 -2.74 -14.19 -6.75
N GLU A 118 -2.56 -15.04 -7.76
CA GLU A 118 -3.06 -14.77 -9.10
C GLU A 118 -4.56 -14.44 -9.08
N GLY A 119 -4.93 -13.31 -9.66
CA GLY A 119 -6.31 -12.82 -9.72
C GLY A 119 -6.71 -11.87 -8.58
N ALA A 120 -5.96 -11.76 -7.48
CA ALA A 120 -6.28 -10.84 -6.38
C ALA A 120 -6.37 -9.37 -6.84
N ALA A 121 -5.43 -8.95 -7.70
CA ALA A 121 -5.45 -7.61 -8.29
C ALA A 121 -6.72 -7.33 -9.11
N ALA A 122 -7.26 -8.33 -9.80
CA ALA A 122 -8.51 -8.19 -10.56
C ALA A 122 -9.71 -7.98 -9.64
N VAL A 123 -9.77 -8.71 -8.52
CA VAL A 123 -10.84 -8.56 -7.51
C VAL A 123 -10.83 -7.15 -6.90
N CYS A 124 -9.65 -6.58 -6.69
CA CYS A 124 -9.46 -5.21 -6.19
C CYS A 124 -9.61 -4.13 -7.28
N GLY A 125 -9.87 -4.51 -8.55
CA GLY A 125 -9.97 -3.58 -9.67
C GLY A 125 -8.63 -3.00 -10.15
N LEU A 126 -7.51 -3.56 -9.74
CA LEU A 126 -6.17 -3.04 -10.04
C LEU A 126 -5.68 -3.41 -11.45
N ASN A 127 -6.28 -4.45 -12.09
CA ASN A 127 -6.01 -4.79 -13.49
C ASN A 127 -6.71 -3.85 -14.49
N ALA A 128 -7.75 -3.16 -14.04
CA ALA A 128 -8.46 -2.12 -14.78
C ALA A 128 -8.72 -0.95 -13.82
N PRO A 129 -7.66 -0.22 -13.43
CA PRO A 129 -7.73 0.77 -12.36
C PRO A 129 -8.65 1.93 -12.72
N GLU A 130 -9.33 2.48 -11.72
CA GLU A 130 -10.15 3.68 -11.90
C GLU A 130 -9.28 4.90 -12.20
N ALA A 131 -8.09 4.95 -11.63
CA ALA A 131 -7.11 5.98 -11.93
C ALA A 131 -5.68 5.50 -11.67
N ILE A 132 -4.72 6.13 -12.34
CA ILE A 132 -3.29 6.02 -12.06
C ILE A 132 -2.77 7.43 -11.83
N LEU A 133 -2.12 7.62 -10.70
CA LEU A 133 -1.43 8.85 -10.33
C LEU A 133 0.07 8.59 -10.38
N VAL A 134 0.79 9.38 -11.18
CA VAL A 134 2.26 9.39 -11.20
C VAL A 134 2.73 10.78 -10.79
N VAL A 135 3.45 10.86 -9.67
CA VAL A 135 3.98 12.12 -9.17
C VAL A 135 5.50 12.07 -9.18
N THR A 136 6.12 13.08 -9.75
CA THR A 136 7.56 13.31 -9.65
C THR A 136 7.79 14.47 -8.70
N TYR A 137 8.69 14.31 -7.77
CA TYR A 137 8.95 15.29 -6.70
C TYR A 137 10.44 15.32 -6.34
N THR A 138 10.87 16.37 -5.64
CA THR A 138 12.22 16.45 -5.08
C THR A 138 12.21 15.77 -3.71
N GLY A 139 12.91 14.65 -3.58
CA GLY A 139 13.06 13.92 -2.33
C GLY A 139 13.95 14.64 -1.31
N VAL A 140 14.04 14.08 -0.11
CA VAL A 140 14.83 14.63 1.02
C VAL A 140 16.32 14.78 0.71
N THR A 141 16.84 14.01 -0.23
CA THR A 141 18.23 14.08 -0.69
C THR A 141 18.47 15.17 -1.74
N GLY A 142 17.42 15.90 -2.14
CA GLY A 142 17.45 16.87 -3.22
C GLY A 142 17.41 16.24 -4.63
N ARG A 143 17.26 14.92 -4.74
CA ARG A 143 17.12 14.22 -6.02
C ARG A 143 15.65 14.14 -6.42
N GLU A 144 15.43 14.02 -7.72
CA GLU A 144 14.11 13.74 -8.26
C GLU A 144 13.76 12.28 -8.01
N GLU A 145 12.59 12.07 -7.44
CA GLU A 145 12.00 10.77 -7.12
C GLU A 145 10.61 10.68 -7.74
N ALA A 146 10.08 9.48 -7.92
CA ALA A 146 8.75 9.25 -8.45
C ALA A 146 7.94 8.34 -7.53
N LEU A 147 6.64 8.63 -7.45
CA LEU A 147 5.64 7.79 -6.80
C LEU A 147 4.58 7.47 -7.84
N THR A 148 4.30 6.19 -8.03
CA THR A 148 3.15 5.71 -8.80
C THR A 148 2.12 5.13 -7.85
N VAL A 149 0.88 5.58 -7.92
CA VAL A 149 -0.26 5.03 -7.19
C VAL A 149 -1.27 4.53 -8.20
N THR A 150 -1.49 3.21 -8.25
CA THR A 150 -2.56 2.60 -9.04
C THR A 150 -3.78 2.45 -8.15
N ILE A 151 -4.91 3.01 -8.52
CA ILE A 151 -6.12 3.12 -7.70
C ILE A 151 -7.21 2.20 -8.28
N GLY A 152 -7.59 1.21 -7.49
CA GLY A 152 -8.63 0.26 -7.81
C GLY A 152 -10.00 0.61 -7.21
N LEU A 153 -10.81 -0.41 -6.94
CA LEU A 153 -12.17 -0.29 -6.41
C LEU A 153 -12.18 0.25 -4.98
N PRO A 154 -13.32 0.81 -4.53
CA PRO A 154 -13.52 1.18 -3.13
C PRO A 154 -13.55 -0.06 -2.22
N THR A 155 -13.07 0.09 -0.99
CA THR A 155 -13.02 -0.98 0.04
C THR A 155 -14.34 -1.15 0.80
N GLY A 156 -15.35 -0.34 0.54
CA GLY A 156 -16.65 -0.38 1.22
C GLY A 156 -16.73 0.38 2.55
N ASP A 157 -15.58 0.78 3.11
CA ASP A 157 -15.45 1.55 4.36
C ASP A 157 -14.91 2.97 4.13
N GLY A 158 -14.91 3.43 2.89
CA GLY A 158 -14.48 4.76 2.48
C GLY A 158 -13.07 4.84 1.89
N GLY A 159 -12.29 3.76 1.99
CA GLY A 159 -10.96 3.68 1.38
C GLY A 159 -10.96 3.13 -0.05
N ARG A 160 -9.78 3.01 -0.62
CA ARG A 160 -9.52 2.44 -1.94
C ARG A 160 -8.43 1.38 -1.88
N TYR A 161 -8.56 0.33 -2.70
CA TYR A 161 -7.45 -0.57 -2.98
C TYR A 161 -6.42 0.12 -3.85
N VAL A 162 -5.15 0.03 -3.47
CA VAL A 162 -4.05 0.62 -4.24
C VAL A 162 -2.85 -0.30 -4.31
N THR A 163 -2.03 -0.11 -5.36
CA THR A 163 -0.64 -0.57 -5.41
C THR A 163 0.28 0.62 -5.57
N LEU A 164 1.53 0.50 -5.13
CA LEU A 164 2.53 1.55 -5.17
C LEU A 164 3.73 1.11 -6.01
N ASN A 165 4.22 1.99 -6.88
CA ASN A 165 5.47 1.82 -7.64
C ASN A 165 5.55 0.49 -8.43
N ASP A 166 4.40 0.04 -8.95
CA ASP A 166 4.26 -1.23 -9.68
C ASP A 166 4.61 -2.49 -8.85
N GLU A 167 4.68 -2.36 -7.52
CA GLU A 167 4.83 -3.50 -6.62
C GLU A 167 3.49 -4.25 -6.50
N PRO A 168 3.50 -5.59 -6.36
CA PRO A 168 2.26 -6.38 -6.34
C PRO A 168 1.47 -6.22 -5.04
N THR A 169 2.09 -5.78 -3.95
CA THR A 169 1.43 -5.63 -2.64
C THR A 169 0.21 -4.72 -2.73
N ILE A 170 -0.92 -5.19 -2.23
CA ILE A 170 -2.17 -4.45 -2.23
C ILE A 170 -2.34 -3.75 -0.88
N TYR A 171 -2.53 -2.46 -0.93
CA TYR A 171 -2.76 -1.60 0.23
C TYR A 171 -4.16 -1.00 0.20
N ARG A 172 -4.56 -0.44 1.34
CA ARG A 172 -5.70 0.45 1.47
C ARG A 172 -5.21 1.87 1.73
N MET A 173 -5.80 2.84 1.03
CA MET A 173 -5.61 4.28 1.23
C MET A 173 -6.96 4.97 1.46
N GLU A 174 -6.94 6.05 2.22
CA GLU A 174 -8.04 7.00 2.41
C GLU A 174 -7.78 8.30 1.68
#